data_2cf6cdbe3c43d10b668d46fb98107a6e
#
_entry.id   2cf6cdbe3c43d10b668d46fb98107a6e
#
_cell.length_a   1.000
_cell.length_b   1.000
_cell.length_c   1.000
_cell.angle_alpha   90.00
_cell.angle_beta   90.00
_cell.angle_gamma   90.00
#
_symmetry.space_group_name_H-M   'P 1'
#
loop_
_entity.id
_entity.type
_entity.pdbx_description
1 polymer ?
#
loop_
_entity_poly.entity_id
_entity_poly.type
_entity_poly.pdbx_seq_one_letter_code
_entity_poly.pdbx_strand_id
1 'polypeptide(L)'
;GLLAGLGLSQYPGLLEGRNPWPGVGLVLLGTALGGPIFALLGGVAVMLFIKDGVPIAAMPVEAYRLAVSPTLAAIPLFTLTGFLLSESQASQRLLRVFRALLGWMPGGTAIVVAVVCAFFTAFTGGSGVTILAMGALLFKALRQESYRERFSLGLITACGSLGLLFPPSLPLILYFVVSQKVAIEDLFIGGLLPGLLLLGLTAAWGVREGMRSQAPRTPFKGREVAAALWAGKWELALPAIVMVAIFGGFATLIEAAALTVLYSFVVQCFVLRDLSVRRD
;
A
#
# COMPACT_ATOMS: atom_id res chain seq x y z
N GLY A 1 29.52 17.49 4.35
CA GLY A 1 28.98 16.15 4.65
C GLY A 1 29.98 15.04 4.30
N LEU A 2 30.38 14.92 3.03
CA LEU A 2 31.29 13.88 2.54
C LEU A 2 32.70 13.96 3.15
N LEU A 3 33.27 15.17 3.29
CA LEU A 3 34.60 15.37 3.87
C LEU A 3 34.64 15.07 5.38
N ALA A 4 33.56 15.39 6.10
CA ALA A 4 33.44 15.02 7.52
C ALA A 4 33.25 13.49 7.70
N GLY A 5 32.55 12.82 6.80
CA GLY A 5 32.41 11.36 6.79
C GLY A 5 33.72 10.65 6.53
N LEU A 6 34.52 11.12 5.59
CA LEU A 6 35.88 10.57 5.28
C LEU A 6 36.88 10.78 6.43
N GLY A 7 36.81 11.93 7.11
CA GLY A 7 37.66 12.18 8.28
C GLY A 7 37.30 11.32 9.49
N LEU A 8 36.03 11.04 9.71
CA LEU A 8 35.54 10.19 10.80
C LEU A 8 35.82 8.69 10.55
N SER A 9 35.88 8.26 9.29
CA SER A 9 36.20 6.86 8.95
C SER A 9 37.63 6.45 9.25
N GLN A 10 38.56 7.42 9.37
CA GLN A 10 39.96 7.16 9.72
C GLN A 10 40.20 6.95 11.24
N TYR A 11 39.23 7.33 12.07
CA TYR A 11 39.32 7.22 13.53
C TYR A 11 38.09 6.55 14.13
N PRO A 12 37.86 5.25 13.87
CA PRO A 12 36.65 4.56 14.34
C PRO A 12 36.52 4.55 15.87
N GLY A 13 37.63 4.48 16.61
CA GLY A 13 37.65 4.47 18.08
C GLY A 13 37.24 5.79 18.77
N LEU A 14 37.18 6.92 18.05
CA LEU A 14 36.82 8.22 18.66
C LEU A 14 35.33 8.35 18.99
N LEU A 15 34.47 7.52 18.41
CA LEU A 15 33.02 7.59 18.52
C LEU A 15 32.39 6.37 19.21
N GLU A 16 33.19 5.30 19.42
CA GLU A 16 32.70 4.11 20.13
C GLU A 16 32.31 4.45 21.58
N GLY A 17 31.09 4.02 21.95
CA GLY A 17 30.54 4.27 23.29
C GLY A 17 30.02 5.69 23.54
N ARG A 18 30.11 6.58 22.57
CA ARG A 18 29.57 7.96 22.70
C ARG A 18 28.07 8.01 22.51
N ASN A 19 27.42 8.90 23.24
CA ASN A 19 25.98 9.10 23.14
C ASN A 19 25.59 9.52 21.70
N PRO A 20 24.79 8.75 20.95
CA PRO A 20 24.44 9.07 19.57
C PRO A 20 23.37 10.18 19.44
N TRP A 21 22.69 10.51 20.52
CA TRP A 21 21.55 11.39 20.51
C TRP A 21 21.81 12.82 20.00
N PRO A 22 22.97 13.45 20.28
CA PRO A 22 23.29 14.76 19.68
C PRO A 22 23.39 14.70 18.18
N GLY A 23 23.98 13.64 17.62
CA GLY A 23 24.07 13.42 16.19
C GLY A 23 22.69 13.16 15.55
N VAL A 24 21.88 12.34 16.19
CA VAL A 24 20.48 12.13 15.80
C VAL A 24 19.70 13.45 15.82
N GLY A 25 19.89 14.28 16.84
CA GLY A 25 19.27 15.62 16.93
C GLY A 25 19.66 16.52 15.77
N LEU A 26 20.94 16.52 15.38
CA LEU A 26 21.44 17.27 14.21
C LEU A 26 20.80 16.81 12.90
N VAL A 27 20.69 15.50 12.70
CA VAL A 27 20.07 14.92 11.51
C VAL A 27 18.55 15.27 11.45
N LEU A 28 17.85 15.21 12.60
CA LEU A 28 16.45 15.62 12.72
C LEU A 28 16.27 17.10 12.39
N LEU A 29 17.13 17.98 12.91
CA LEU A 29 17.10 19.42 12.61
C LEU A 29 17.36 19.66 11.11
N GLY A 30 18.34 18.98 10.51
CA GLY A 30 18.62 19.10 9.09
C GLY A 30 17.42 18.69 8.23
N THR A 31 16.69 17.64 8.65
CA THR A 31 15.46 17.21 7.95
C THR A 31 14.32 18.19 8.15
N ALA A 32 14.15 18.75 9.35
CA ALA A 32 13.15 19.79 9.62
C ALA A 32 13.38 21.08 8.79
N LEU A 33 14.64 21.35 8.43
CA LEU A 33 15.03 22.44 7.54
C LEU A 33 14.89 22.11 6.03
N GLY A 34 14.27 20.99 5.68
CA GLY A 34 14.00 20.60 4.30
C GLY A 34 14.92 19.50 3.76
N GLY A 35 15.69 18.83 4.59
CA GLY A 35 16.49 17.68 4.19
C GLY A 35 15.61 16.49 3.77
N PRO A 36 16.06 15.66 2.81
CA PRO A 36 15.29 14.53 2.34
C PRO A 36 15.20 13.41 3.41
N ILE A 37 14.06 12.70 3.44
CA ILE A 37 13.77 11.64 4.43
C ILE A 37 14.82 10.50 4.40
N PHE A 38 15.36 10.16 3.24
CA PHE A 38 16.40 9.13 3.16
C PHE A 38 17.69 9.54 3.91
N ALA A 39 18.02 10.84 3.93
CA ALA A 39 19.16 11.35 4.69
C ALA A 39 18.92 11.28 6.20
N LEU A 40 17.65 11.46 6.63
CA LEU A 40 17.26 11.23 8.02
C LEU A 40 17.47 9.77 8.42
N LEU A 41 16.86 8.84 7.67
CA LEU A 41 16.95 7.42 7.97
C LEU A 41 18.39 6.90 7.93
N GLY A 42 19.12 7.26 6.87
CA GLY A 42 20.53 6.90 6.72
C GLY A 42 21.41 7.52 7.79
N GLY A 43 21.21 8.79 8.12
CA GLY A 43 21.99 9.47 9.16
C GLY A 43 21.76 8.87 10.56
N VAL A 44 20.51 8.56 10.90
CA VAL A 44 20.19 7.88 12.17
C VAL A 44 20.81 6.49 12.21
N ALA A 45 20.72 5.71 11.11
CA ALA A 45 21.34 4.38 11.02
C ALA A 45 22.86 4.44 11.23
N VAL A 46 23.54 5.41 10.61
CA VAL A 46 25.00 5.61 10.81
C VAL A 46 25.33 5.89 12.28
N MET A 47 24.55 6.78 12.93
CA MET A 47 24.80 7.11 14.34
C MET A 47 24.58 5.90 15.27
N LEU A 48 23.60 5.04 14.97
CA LEU A 48 23.37 3.82 15.74
C LEU A 48 24.47 2.77 15.48
N PHE A 49 24.93 2.60 14.25
CA PHE A 49 26.02 1.71 13.92
C PHE A 49 27.32 2.10 14.66
N ILE A 50 27.63 3.39 14.68
CA ILE A 50 28.79 3.90 15.43
C ILE A 50 28.65 3.59 16.92
N LYS A 51 27.45 3.77 17.51
CA LYS A 51 27.20 3.44 18.91
C LYS A 51 27.44 1.97 19.21
N ASP A 52 26.99 1.08 18.32
CA ASP A 52 27.05 -0.38 18.51
C ASP A 52 28.39 -0.98 18.04
N GLY A 53 29.39 -0.14 17.70
CA GLY A 53 30.68 -0.57 17.22
C GLY A 53 30.70 -1.25 15.86
N VAL A 54 29.60 -1.07 15.07
CA VAL A 54 29.51 -1.62 13.72
C VAL A 54 30.28 -0.73 12.76
N PRO A 55 31.19 -1.28 11.92
CA PRO A 55 31.95 -0.49 10.95
C PRO A 55 31.02 0.28 10.01
N ILE A 56 31.29 1.57 9.78
CA ILE A 56 30.49 2.41 8.86
C ILE A 56 30.45 1.82 7.45
N ALA A 57 31.48 1.08 7.05
CA ALA A 57 31.56 0.36 5.79
C ALA A 57 30.46 -0.71 5.63
N ALA A 58 29.84 -1.20 6.70
CA ALA A 58 28.73 -2.13 6.64
C ALA A 58 27.50 -1.50 5.96
N MET A 59 27.30 -0.19 6.08
CA MET A 59 26.15 0.50 5.53
C MET A 59 26.09 0.45 3.99
N PRO A 60 27.13 0.84 3.23
CA PRO A 60 27.10 0.70 1.78
C PRO A 60 27.05 -0.76 1.32
N VAL A 61 27.64 -1.70 2.07
CA VAL A 61 27.55 -3.14 1.77
C VAL A 61 26.10 -3.62 1.89
N GLU A 62 25.39 -3.27 2.97
CA GLU A 62 24.00 -3.62 3.16
C GLU A 62 23.09 -2.91 2.14
N ALA A 63 23.34 -1.65 1.83
CA ALA A 63 22.60 -0.92 0.80
C ALA A 63 22.77 -1.59 -0.58
N TYR A 64 23.99 -2.01 -0.92
CA TYR A 64 24.25 -2.74 -2.15
C TYR A 64 23.55 -4.11 -2.16
N ARG A 65 23.64 -4.87 -1.07
CA ARG A 65 22.97 -6.17 -0.92
C ARG A 65 21.46 -6.04 -1.15
N LEU A 66 20.83 -5.02 -0.57
CA LEU A 66 19.41 -4.75 -0.79
C LEU A 66 19.12 -4.35 -2.24
N ALA A 67 19.93 -3.45 -2.81
CA ALA A 67 19.73 -2.94 -4.17
C ALA A 67 19.81 -4.02 -5.26
N VAL A 68 20.67 -5.04 -5.05
CA VAL A 68 20.80 -6.17 -5.99
C VAL A 68 19.88 -7.35 -5.65
N SER A 69 19.05 -7.23 -4.59
CA SER A 69 18.10 -8.28 -4.23
C SER A 69 17.07 -8.49 -5.34
N PRO A 70 16.98 -9.68 -5.93
CA PRO A 70 15.99 -9.95 -6.97
C PRO A 70 14.57 -9.65 -6.50
N THR A 71 14.27 -9.96 -5.24
CA THR A 71 12.93 -9.78 -4.64
C THR A 71 12.47 -8.32 -4.64
N LEU A 72 13.41 -7.36 -4.65
CA LEU A 72 13.06 -5.94 -4.71
C LEU A 72 12.34 -5.57 -6.01
N ALA A 73 12.58 -6.31 -7.10
CA ALA A 73 11.90 -6.11 -8.37
C ALA A 73 10.39 -6.38 -8.30
N ALA A 74 9.90 -7.12 -7.31
CA ALA A 74 8.46 -7.33 -7.11
C ALA A 74 7.74 -6.00 -6.78
N ILE A 75 8.41 -5.05 -6.12
CA ILE A 75 7.83 -3.76 -5.73
C ILE A 75 7.36 -2.95 -6.96
N PRO A 76 8.24 -2.59 -7.92
CA PRO A 76 7.79 -1.86 -9.10
C PRO A 76 6.78 -2.64 -9.95
N LEU A 77 6.84 -3.97 -9.98
CA LEU A 77 5.88 -4.79 -10.70
C LEU A 77 4.47 -4.69 -10.09
N PHE A 78 4.32 -4.87 -8.78
CA PHE A 78 3.02 -4.67 -8.13
C PHE A 78 2.54 -3.22 -8.24
N THR A 79 3.42 -2.24 -8.12
CA THR A 79 3.07 -0.82 -8.32
C THR A 79 2.55 -0.58 -9.73
N LEU A 80 3.19 -1.15 -10.75
CA LEU A 80 2.72 -1.07 -12.13
C LEU A 80 1.32 -1.70 -12.29
N THR A 81 1.07 -2.84 -11.64
CA THR A 81 -0.28 -3.42 -11.60
C THR A 81 -1.30 -2.44 -11.02
N GLY A 82 -0.96 -1.82 -9.88
CA GLY A 82 -1.82 -0.82 -9.25
C GLY A 82 -2.10 0.38 -10.16
N PHE A 83 -1.10 0.85 -10.90
CA PHE A 83 -1.25 1.91 -11.91
C PHE A 83 -2.18 1.49 -13.05
N LEU A 84 -1.97 0.33 -13.65
CA LEU A 84 -2.84 -0.19 -14.71
C LEU A 84 -4.31 -0.28 -14.26
N LEU A 85 -4.54 -0.70 -13.02
CA LEU A 85 -5.89 -0.73 -12.44
C LEU A 85 -6.46 0.68 -12.21
N SER A 86 -5.64 1.63 -11.76
CA SER A 86 -6.11 2.99 -11.44
C SER A 86 -6.46 3.80 -12.68
N GLU A 87 -5.71 3.64 -13.77
CA GLU A 87 -5.97 4.31 -15.06
C GLU A 87 -7.13 3.67 -15.84
N SER A 88 -7.50 2.43 -15.51
CA SER A 88 -8.61 1.72 -16.15
C SER A 88 -9.96 2.01 -15.49
N GLN A 89 -11.04 1.43 -16.01
CA GLN A 89 -12.35 1.45 -15.37
C GLN A 89 -12.49 0.47 -14.20
N ALA A 90 -11.42 -0.19 -13.78
CA ALA A 90 -11.41 -1.15 -12.67
C ALA A 90 -11.96 -0.54 -11.37
N SER A 91 -11.58 0.71 -11.07
CA SER A 91 -12.05 1.45 -9.90
C SER A 91 -13.59 1.58 -9.87
N GLN A 92 -14.20 1.90 -11.01
CA GLN A 92 -15.64 2.04 -11.13
C GLN A 92 -16.35 0.67 -11.04
N ARG A 93 -15.78 -0.38 -11.65
CA ARG A 93 -16.33 -1.74 -11.57
C ARG A 93 -16.29 -2.28 -10.15
N LEU A 94 -15.14 -2.14 -9.46
CA LEU A 94 -15.01 -2.57 -8.06
C LEU A 94 -15.92 -1.77 -7.13
N LEU A 95 -16.04 -0.45 -7.33
CA LEU A 95 -16.99 0.35 -6.57
C LEU A 95 -18.43 -0.17 -6.75
N ARG A 96 -18.82 -0.53 -7.97
CA ARG A 96 -20.14 -1.13 -8.28
C ARG A 96 -20.32 -2.49 -7.61
N VAL A 97 -19.30 -3.35 -7.64
CA VAL A 97 -19.33 -4.67 -6.99
C VAL A 97 -19.57 -4.52 -5.49
N PHE A 98 -18.70 -3.76 -4.83
CA PHE A 98 -18.79 -3.61 -3.37
C PHE A 98 -20.04 -2.83 -2.94
N ARG A 99 -20.53 -1.89 -3.77
CA ARG A 99 -21.79 -1.20 -3.52
C ARG A 99 -22.99 -2.15 -3.64
N ALA A 100 -22.99 -3.04 -4.61
CA ALA A 100 -24.04 -4.05 -4.74
C ALA A 100 -24.04 -5.04 -3.56
N LEU A 101 -22.86 -5.40 -3.04
CA LEU A 101 -22.69 -6.32 -1.91
C LEU A 101 -22.99 -5.67 -0.55
N LEU A 102 -22.56 -4.45 -0.32
CA LEU A 102 -22.52 -3.81 1.02
C LEU A 102 -23.42 -2.57 1.13
N GLY A 103 -23.92 -2.04 0.02
CA GLY A 103 -24.70 -0.79 0.00
C GLY A 103 -26.06 -0.86 0.70
N TRP A 104 -26.59 -2.05 0.98
CA TRP A 104 -27.82 -2.25 1.74
C TRP A 104 -27.63 -2.04 3.26
N MET A 105 -26.39 -2.10 3.74
CA MET A 105 -26.06 -1.86 5.14
C MET A 105 -26.18 -0.37 5.49
N PRO A 106 -26.52 -0.03 6.73
CA PRO A 106 -26.47 1.36 7.18
C PRO A 106 -25.03 1.87 7.07
N GLY A 107 -24.82 3.00 6.40
CA GLY A 107 -23.47 3.49 6.14
C GLY A 107 -22.67 2.68 5.08
N GLY A 108 -23.38 1.90 4.26
CA GLY A 108 -22.78 0.98 3.28
C GLY A 108 -21.76 1.63 2.37
N THR A 109 -21.97 2.85 1.90
CA THR A 109 -21.02 3.55 1.04
C THR A 109 -19.70 3.87 1.75
N ALA A 110 -19.69 4.17 3.05
CA ALA A 110 -18.44 4.35 3.79
C ALA A 110 -17.66 3.02 3.92
N ILE A 111 -18.38 1.91 4.13
CA ILE A 111 -17.76 0.57 4.16
C ILE A 111 -17.16 0.25 2.78
N VAL A 112 -17.93 0.50 1.71
CA VAL A 112 -17.46 0.29 0.32
C VAL A 112 -16.20 1.10 0.03
N VAL A 113 -16.16 2.36 0.44
CA VAL A 113 -14.96 3.22 0.29
C VAL A 113 -13.76 2.61 1.01
N ALA A 114 -13.93 2.13 2.24
CA ALA A 114 -12.85 1.51 3.00
C ALA A 114 -12.33 0.23 2.32
N VAL A 115 -13.22 -0.64 1.86
CA VAL A 115 -12.86 -1.90 1.18
C VAL A 115 -12.18 -1.64 -0.17
N VAL A 116 -12.73 -0.72 -0.97
CA VAL A 116 -12.15 -0.36 -2.28
C VAL A 116 -10.76 0.26 -2.10
N CYS A 117 -10.58 1.18 -1.15
CA CYS A 117 -9.27 1.75 -0.84
C CYS A 117 -8.29 0.66 -0.39
N ALA A 118 -8.69 -0.23 0.51
CA ALA A 118 -7.84 -1.33 0.97
C ALA A 118 -7.39 -2.21 -0.21
N PHE A 119 -8.31 -2.57 -1.09
CA PHE A 119 -8.00 -3.36 -2.30
C PHE A 119 -6.96 -2.66 -3.18
N PHE A 120 -7.18 -1.39 -3.53
CA PHE A 120 -6.26 -0.66 -4.40
C PHE A 120 -4.90 -0.43 -3.74
N THR A 121 -4.90 -0.05 -2.47
CA THR A 121 -3.64 0.25 -1.76
C THR A 121 -2.78 -1.00 -1.59
N ALA A 122 -3.37 -2.18 -1.48
CA ALA A 122 -2.62 -3.44 -1.44
C ALA A 122 -1.72 -3.60 -2.68
N PHE A 123 -2.19 -3.21 -3.86
CA PHE A 123 -1.41 -3.28 -5.11
C PHE A 123 -0.57 -2.03 -5.35
N THR A 124 -1.12 -0.81 -5.14
CA THR A 124 -0.35 0.42 -5.37
C THR A 124 0.76 0.62 -4.35
N GLY A 125 0.61 0.04 -3.15
CA GLY A 125 1.56 0.12 -2.05
C GLY A 125 1.77 1.51 -1.45
N GLY A 126 1.00 2.50 -1.89
CA GLY A 126 1.12 3.88 -1.45
C GLY A 126 -0.23 4.53 -1.19
N SER A 127 -0.45 5.01 0.05
CA SER A 127 -1.68 5.72 0.41
C SER A 127 -1.95 6.94 -0.47
N GLY A 128 -0.91 7.74 -0.77
CA GLY A 128 -1.02 8.90 -1.64
C GLY A 128 -1.44 8.56 -3.06
N VAL A 129 -0.91 7.48 -3.63
CA VAL A 129 -1.25 7.02 -4.99
C VAL A 129 -2.73 6.63 -5.06
N THR A 130 -3.21 5.84 -4.11
CA THR A 130 -4.63 5.44 -4.04
C THR A 130 -5.55 6.65 -3.89
N ILE A 131 -5.21 7.61 -3.03
CA ILE A 131 -6.00 8.82 -2.81
C ILE A 131 -6.05 9.67 -4.09
N LEU A 132 -4.93 9.86 -4.78
CA LEU A 132 -4.88 10.62 -6.03
C LEU A 132 -5.67 9.94 -7.15
N ALA A 133 -5.55 8.61 -7.28
CA ALA A 133 -6.22 7.85 -8.34
C ALA A 133 -7.75 7.78 -8.14
N MET A 134 -8.20 7.61 -6.90
CA MET A 134 -9.61 7.29 -6.64
C MET A 134 -10.34 8.32 -5.76
N GLY A 135 -9.60 9.23 -5.12
CA GLY A 135 -10.18 10.13 -4.13
C GLY A 135 -11.36 10.95 -4.67
N ALA A 136 -11.25 11.48 -5.87
CA ALA A 136 -12.33 12.25 -6.50
C ALA A 136 -13.60 11.40 -6.74
N LEU A 137 -13.43 10.15 -7.21
CA LEU A 137 -14.54 9.21 -7.44
C LEU A 137 -15.24 8.85 -6.13
N LEU A 138 -14.46 8.49 -5.11
CA LEU A 138 -14.96 8.09 -3.80
C LEU A 138 -15.58 9.26 -3.04
N PHE A 139 -15.00 10.45 -3.15
CA PHE A 139 -15.56 11.68 -2.59
C PHE A 139 -16.93 11.99 -3.18
N LYS A 140 -17.06 11.93 -4.51
CA LYS A 140 -18.33 12.11 -5.20
C LYS A 140 -19.38 11.10 -4.73
N ALA A 141 -18.99 9.82 -4.58
CA ALA A 141 -19.90 8.77 -4.11
C ALA A 141 -20.42 9.05 -2.68
N LEU A 142 -19.55 9.45 -1.75
CA LEU A 142 -19.93 9.82 -0.38
C LEU A 142 -20.83 11.08 -0.36
N ARG A 143 -20.50 12.10 -1.13
CA ARG A 143 -21.27 13.35 -1.17
C ARG A 143 -22.66 13.15 -1.76
N GLN A 144 -22.82 12.27 -2.74
CA GLN A 144 -24.13 11.92 -3.30
C GLN A 144 -25.05 11.25 -2.26
N GLU A 145 -24.51 10.63 -1.25
CA GLU A 145 -25.27 9.99 -0.15
C GLU A 145 -25.30 10.84 1.13
N SER A 146 -25.16 12.15 0.99
CA SER A 146 -25.33 13.14 2.07
C SER A 146 -24.30 13.06 3.22
N TYR A 147 -23.17 12.39 3.02
CA TYR A 147 -22.08 12.43 4.00
C TYR A 147 -21.46 13.83 4.08
N ARG A 148 -21.07 14.24 5.29
CA ARG A 148 -20.42 15.53 5.53
C ARG A 148 -19.07 15.58 4.82
N GLU A 149 -18.72 16.74 4.27
CA GLU A 149 -17.49 16.94 3.52
C GLU A 149 -16.23 16.56 4.34
N ARG A 150 -16.14 17.10 5.57
CA ARG A 150 -14.99 16.82 6.46
C ARG A 150 -14.85 15.33 6.78
N PHE A 151 -15.98 14.63 6.98
CA PHE A 151 -15.95 13.19 7.17
C PHE A 151 -15.48 12.47 5.92
N SER A 152 -16.00 12.83 4.74
CA SER A 152 -15.66 12.20 3.47
C SER A 152 -14.17 12.32 3.16
N LEU A 153 -13.59 13.51 3.34
CA LEU A 153 -12.15 13.74 3.17
C LEU A 153 -11.32 12.92 4.18
N GLY A 154 -11.70 12.97 5.47
CA GLY A 154 -11.02 12.23 6.52
C GLY A 154 -11.08 10.71 6.30
N LEU A 155 -12.24 10.18 5.88
CA LEU A 155 -12.42 8.76 5.59
C LEU A 155 -11.51 8.31 4.44
N ILE A 156 -11.50 9.03 3.32
CA ILE A 156 -10.68 8.69 2.16
C ILE A 156 -9.20 8.72 2.52
N THR A 157 -8.77 9.74 3.25
CA THR A 157 -7.37 9.87 3.70
C THR A 157 -6.97 8.73 4.62
N ALA A 158 -7.81 8.37 5.60
CA ALA A 158 -7.55 7.26 6.50
C ALA A 158 -7.57 5.91 5.78
N CYS A 159 -8.55 5.70 4.89
CA CYS A 159 -8.68 4.46 4.13
C CYS A 159 -7.54 4.22 3.14
N GLY A 160 -6.87 5.28 2.66
CA GLY A 160 -5.72 5.17 1.77
C GLY A 160 -4.56 4.35 2.35
N SER A 161 -4.47 4.18 3.67
CA SER A 161 -3.43 3.37 4.32
C SER A 161 -3.88 1.96 4.71
N LEU A 162 -5.17 1.63 4.65
CA LEU A 162 -5.70 0.33 5.10
C LEU A 162 -5.11 -0.84 4.32
N GLY A 163 -4.90 -0.68 3.02
CA GLY A 163 -4.37 -1.74 2.16
C GLY A 163 -2.92 -2.13 2.42
N LEU A 164 -2.18 -1.33 3.20
CA LEU A 164 -0.77 -1.61 3.49
C LEU A 164 -0.55 -2.87 4.34
N LEU A 165 -1.60 -3.42 4.94
CA LEU A 165 -1.57 -4.66 5.72
C LEU A 165 -2.11 -5.87 4.95
N PHE A 166 -2.75 -5.66 3.80
CA PHE A 166 -3.32 -6.74 3.00
C PHE A 166 -2.37 -7.18 1.87
N PRO A 167 -2.22 -8.49 1.60
CA PRO A 167 -1.41 -8.97 0.49
C PRO A 167 -1.95 -8.47 -0.87
N PRO A 168 -1.06 -8.15 -1.80
CA PRO A 168 0.41 -8.13 -1.80
C PRO A 168 0.99 -6.76 -1.36
N SER A 169 1.04 -6.51 -0.06
CA SER A 169 1.46 -5.23 0.52
C SER A 169 2.96 -4.94 0.30
N LEU A 170 3.28 -3.79 -0.28
CA LEU A 170 4.67 -3.37 -0.51
C LEU A 170 5.47 -3.16 0.79
N PRO A 171 4.94 -2.57 1.87
CA PRO A 171 5.67 -2.48 3.13
C PRO A 171 6.03 -3.84 3.73
N LEU A 172 5.16 -4.84 3.63
CA LEU A 172 5.45 -6.20 4.11
C LEU A 172 6.53 -6.87 3.24
N ILE A 173 6.48 -6.66 1.92
CA ILE A 173 7.53 -7.13 0.99
C ILE A 173 8.86 -6.47 1.33
N LEU A 174 8.90 -5.17 1.57
CA LEU A 174 10.12 -4.47 1.96
C LEU A 174 10.67 -5.00 3.29
N TYR A 175 9.79 -5.23 4.27
CA TYR A 175 10.20 -5.83 5.54
C TYR A 175 10.78 -7.24 5.35
N PHE A 176 10.18 -8.07 4.50
CA PHE A 176 10.71 -9.38 4.14
C PHE A 176 12.13 -9.29 3.54
N VAL A 177 12.34 -8.38 2.58
CA VAL A 177 13.64 -8.19 1.93
C VAL A 177 14.71 -7.74 2.93
N VAL A 178 14.35 -6.89 3.89
CA VAL A 178 15.29 -6.36 4.90
C VAL A 178 15.56 -7.38 5.99
N SER A 179 14.52 -8.02 6.54
CA SER A 179 14.65 -8.90 7.71
C SER A 179 15.30 -10.26 7.38
N GLN A 180 14.95 -10.84 6.24
CA GLN A 180 15.37 -12.18 5.77
C GLN A 180 15.21 -13.31 6.80
N LYS A 181 14.45 -13.07 7.86
CA LYS A 181 14.27 -14.03 8.99
C LYS A 181 12.87 -14.63 9.03
N VAL A 182 11.94 -14.06 8.31
CA VAL A 182 10.52 -14.43 8.35
C VAL A 182 10.06 -14.72 6.92
N ALA A 183 9.30 -15.76 6.72
CA ALA A 183 8.72 -16.07 5.40
C ALA A 183 7.71 -14.99 5.00
N ILE A 184 7.56 -14.74 3.70
CA ILE A 184 6.63 -13.73 3.19
C ILE A 184 5.17 -14.13 3.47
N GLU A 185 4.89 -15.41 3.45
CA GLU A 185 3.58 -16.01 3.77
C GLU A 185 3.17 -15.69 5.21
N ASP A 186 4.09 -15.85 6.16
CA ASP A 186 3.85 -15.54 7.58
C ASP A 186 3.57 -14.06 7.79
N LEU A 187 4.29 -13.19 7.08
CA LEU A 187 4.07 -11.74 7.13
C LEU A 187 2.69 -11.37 6.58
N PHE A 188 2.28 -11.99 5.49
CA PHE A 188 0.98 -11.74 4.89
C PHE A 188 -0.16 -12.22 5.81
N ILE A 189 -0.03 -13.41 6.41
CA ILE A 189 -0.99 -13.93 7.39
C ILE A 189 -1.02 -13.03 8.63
N GLY A 190 0.15 -12.65 9.15
CA GLY A 190 0.27 -11.78 10.30
C GLY A 190 -0.35 -10.39 10.09
N GLY A 191 -0.31 -9.87 8.86
CA GLY A 191 -0.93 -8.61 8.48
C GLY A 191 -2.45 -8.65 8.39
N LEU A 192 -3.04 -9.81 8.12
CA LEU A 192 -4.49 -9.94 7.92
C LEU A 192 -5.31 -9.56 9.16
N LEU A 193 -4.92 -10.05 10.34
CA LEU A 193 -5.67 -9.80 11.58
C LEU A 193 -5.72 -8.30 11.92
N PRO A 194 -4.59 -7.57 12.03
CA PRO A 194 -4.62 -6.14 12.28
C PRO A 194 -5.26 -5.36 11.12
N GLY A 195 -5.08 -5.81 9.87
CA GLY A 195 -5.73 -5.21 8.70
C GLY A 195 -7.25 -5.29 8.77
N LEU A 196 -7.80 -6.48 9.08
CA LEU A 196 -9.23 -6.68 9.26
C LEU A 196 -9.77 -5.90 10.46
N LEU A 197 -9.02 -5.81 11.55
CA LEU A 197 -9.39 -5.01 12.72
C LEU A 197 -9.51 -3.52 12.35
N LEU A 198 -8.51 -2.96 11.66
CA LEU A 198 -8.53 -1.56 11.20
C LEU A 198 -9.66 -1.30 10.21
N LEU A 199 -9.85 -2.21 9.26
CA LEU A 199 -10.95 -2.13 8.31
C LEU A 199 -12.30 -2.16 9.03
N GLY A 200 -12.47 -3.07 10.00
CA GLY A 200 -13.69 -3.19 10.81
C GLY A 200 -13.97 -1.93 11.65
N LEU A 201 -12.95 -1.37 12.32
CA LEU A 201 -13.08 -0.13 13.09
C LEU A 201 -13.45 1.06 12.20
N THR A 202 -12.80 1.17 11.03
CA THR A 202 -13.09 2.22 10.06
C THR A 202 -14.50 2.08 9.49
N ALA A 203 -14.91 0.84 9.16
CA ALA A 203 -16.26 0.51 8.73
C ALA A 203 -17.31 0.85 9.82
N ALA A 204 -17.04 0.49 11.07
CA ALA A 204 -17.94 0.81 12.19
C ALA A 204 -18.12 2.33 12.37
N TRP A 205 -17.04 3.09 12.23
CA TRP A 205 -17.14 4.55 12.22
C TRP A 205 -17.94 5.08 11.04
N GLY A 206 -17.72 4.50 9.84
CA GLY A 206 -18.50 4.81 8.64
C GLY A 206 -19.99 4.54 8.82
N VAL A 207 -20.35 3.41 9.42
CA VAL A 207 -21.74 3.05 9.78
C VAL A 207 -22.34 4.08 10.73
N ARG A 208 -21.61 4.45 11.80
CA ARG A 208 -22.08 5.45 12.78
C ARG A 208 -22.39 6.80 12.11
N GLU A 209 -21.51 7.27 11.24
CA GLU A 209 -21.73 8.54 10.54
C GLU A 209 -22.84 8.43 9.48
N GLY A 210 -22.93 7.30 8.76
CA GLY A 210 -24.01 7.03 7.82
C GLY A 210 -25.39 7.00 8.47
N MET A 211 -25.51 6.48 9.69
CA MET A 211 -26.74 6.54 10.49
C MET A 211 -27.07 7.98 10.92
N ARG A 212 -26.05 8.77 11.25
CA ARG A 212 -26.23 10.19 11.65
C ARG A 212 -26.66 11.08 10.50
N SER A 213 -26.10 10.85 9.31
CA SER A 213 -26.39 11.62 8.11
C SER A 213 -27.64 11.11 7.38
N GLN A 214 -28.32 10.09 7.91
CA GLN A 214 -29.48 9.46 7.25
C GLN A 214 -29.19 9.07 5.80
N ALA A 215 -27.98 8.55 5.55
CA ALA A 215 -27.56 8.16 4.22
C ALA A 215 -28.53 7.14 3.61
N PRO A 216 -28.96 7.32 2.37
CA PRO A 216 -29.90 6.42 1.71
C PRO A 216 -29.28 5.03 1.58
N ARG A 217 -30.11 3.99 1.79
CA ARG A 217 -29.69 2.61 1.63
C ARG A 217 -30.09 2.13 0.24
N THR A 218 -29.19 1.45 -0.44
CA THR A 218 -29.54 0.79 -1.69
C THR A 218 -30.21 -0.56 -1.38
N PRO A 219 -31.37 -0.88 -1.96
CA PRO A 219 -31.98 -2.18 -1.72
C PRO A 219 -31.09 -3.30 -2.26
N PHE A 220 -30.97 -4.38 -1.49
CA PHE A 220 -30.25 -5.57 -1.94
C PHE A 220 -31.01 -6.26 -3.08
N LYS A 221 -30.38 -6.36 -4.24
CA LYS A 221 -30.92 -7.05 -5.40
C LYS A 221 -29.91 -8.09 -5.90
N GLY A 222 -30.19 -9.36 -5.68
CA GLY A 222 -29.31 -10.47 -6.04
C GLY A 222 -28.90 -10.47 -7.52
N ARG A 223 -29.78 -10.04 -8.42
CA ARG A 223 -29.49 -9.91 -9.85
C ARG A 223 -28.44 -8.81 -10.14
N GLU A 224 -28.50 -7.69 -9.43
CA GLU A 224 -27.50 -6.61 -9.55
C GLU A 224 -26.15 -7.06 -8.99
N VAL A 225 -26.16 -7.81 -7.88
CA VAL A 225 -24.93 -8.40 -7.30
C VAL A 225 -24.27 -9.36 -8.29
N ALA A 226 -25.05 -10.28 -8.87
CA ALA A 226 -24.51 -11.23 -9.86
C ALA A 226 -23.96 -10.50 -11.10
N ALA A 227 -24.67 -9.51 -11.60
CA ALA A 227 -24.22 -8.71 -12.74
C ALA A 227 -22.96 -7.90 -12.43
N ALA A 228 -22.88 -7.31 -11.23
CA ALA A 228 -21.69 -6.56 -10.79
C ALA A 228 -20.47 -7.49 -10.60
N LEU A 229 -20.65 -8.64 -9.96
CA LEU A 229 -19.61 -9.65 -9.79
C LEU A 229 -19.11 -10.17 -11.15
N TRP A 230 -20.02 -10.39 -12.09
CA TRP A 230 -19.64 -10.81 -13.45
C TRP A 230 -18.82 -9.74 -14.17
N ALA A 231 -19.20 -8.47 -14.01
CA ALA A 231 -18.48 -7.34 -14.61
C ALA A 231 -17.10 -7.12 -13.98
N GLY A 232 -16.97 -7.33 -12.65
CA GLY A 232 -15.71 -7.14 -11.89
C GLY A 232 -14.91 -8.41 -11.65
N LYS A 233 -15.26 -9.53 -12.28
CA LYS A 233 -14.60 -10.82 -12.03
C LYS A 233 -13.10 -10.82 -12.29
N TRP A 234 -12.68 -10.08 -13.29
CA TRP A 234 -11.28 -10.00 -13.68
C TRP A 234 -10.42 -9.27 -12.64
N GLU A 235 -10.94 -8.17 -12.10
CA GLU A 235 -10.26 -7.43 -11.04
C GLU A 235 -10.26 -8.20 -9.72
N LEU A 236 -11.35 -8.87 -9.38
CA LEU A 236 -11.45 -9.71 -8.19
C LEU A 236 -10.57 -10.97 -8.26
N ALA A 237 -10.26 -11.44 -9.47
CA ALA A 237 -9.35 -12.57 -9.66
C ALA A 237 -7.88 -12.20 -9.32
N LEU A 238 -7.48 -10.92 -9.41
CA LEU A 238 -6.10 -10.50 -9.17
C LEU A 238 -5.57 -10.91 -7.80
N PRO A 239 -6.18 -10.52 -6.66
CA PRO A 239 -5.69 -10.95 -5.36
C PRO A 239 -5.74 -12.46 -5.21
N ALA A 240 -6.75 -13.13 -5.79
CA ALA A 240 -6.85 -14.59 -5.73
C ALA A 240 -5.68 -15.25 -6.48
N ILE A 241 -5.31 -14.74 -7.66
CA ILE A 241 -4.16 -15.23 -8.44
C ILE A 241 -2.87 -15.09 -7.62
N VAL A 242 -2.63 -13.93 -7.01
CA VAL A 242 -1.44 -13.68 -6.18
C VAL A 242 -1.40 -14.60 -4.98
N MET A 243 -2.53 -14.72 -4.27
CA MET A 243 -2.62 -15.58 -3.08
C MET A 243 -2.39 -17.05 -3.43
N VAL A 244 -3.04 -17.56 -4.47
CA VAL A 244 -2.85 -18.95 -4.91
C VAL A 244 -1.42 -19.18 -5.41
N ALA A 245 -0.83 -18.25 -6.15
CA ALA A 245 0.53 -18.38 -6.64
C ALA A 245 1.56 -18.48 -5.49
N ILE A 246 1.45 -17.62 -4.49
CA ILE A 246 2.40 -17.55 -3.37
C ILE A 246 2.12 -18.66 -2.35
N PHE A 247 0.91 -18.73 -1.78
CA PHE A 247 0.58 -19.70 -0.73
C PHE A 247 0.48 -21.14 -1.24
N GLY A 248 0.19 -21.33 -2.53
CA GLY A 248 0.23 -22.65 -3.17
C GLY A 248 1.65 -23.12 -3.50
N GLY A 249 2.67 -22.29 -3.30
CA GLY A 249 4.06 -22.62 -3.63
C GLY A 249 4.32 -22.75 -5.15
N PHE A 250 3.39 -22.25 -5.99
CA PHE A 250 3.53 -22.33 -7.45
C PHE A 250 4.47 -21.30 -8.04
N ALA A 251 4.66 -20.18 -7.34
CA ALA A 251 5.49 -19.09 -7.82
C ALA A 251 6.19 -18.37 -6.66
N THR A 252 7.40 -17.90 -6.91
CA THR A 252 8.10 -16.94 -6.06
C THR A 252 7.39 -15.60 -6.06
N LEU A 253 7.71 -14.73 -5.10
CA LEU A 253 7.11 -13.39 -5.03
C LEU A 253 7.30 -12.58 -6.31
N ILE A 254 8.46 -12.70 -6.97
CA ILE A 254 8.77 -12.00 -8.22
C ILE A 254 7.93 -12.55 -9.38
N GLU A 255 7.86 -13.87 -9.49
CA GLU A 255 7.07 -14.54 -10.51
C GLU A 255 5.58 -14.22 -10.36
N ALA A 256 5.08 -14.21 -9.11
CA ALA A 256 3.71 -13.79 -8.82
C ALA A 256 3.47 -12.32 -9.21
N ALA A 257 4.43 -11.42 -8.95
CA ALA A 257 4.34 -10.02 -9.35
C ALA A 257 4.35 -9.87 -10.88
N ALA A 258 5.25 -10.57 -11.58
CA ALA A 258 5.33 -10.56 -13.04
C ALA A 258 4.04 -11.11 -13.68
N LEU A 259 3.52 -12.24 -13.14
CA LEU A 259 2.25 -12.82 -13.57
C LEU A 259 1.09 -11.82 -13.39
N THR A 260 1.08 -11.10 -12.28
CA THR A 260 0.04 -10.12 -11.96
C THR A 260 0.05 -8.93 -12.92
N VAL A 261 1.24 -8.42 -13.27
CA VAL A 261 1.39 -7.36 -14.28
C VAL A 261 0.91 -7.85 -15.64
N LEU A 262 1.39 -9.03 -16.06
CA LEU A 262 1.01 -9.61 -17.34
C LEU A 262 -0.51 -9.80 -17.42
N TYR A 263 -1.10 -10.38 -16.38
CA TYR A 263 -2.54 -10.57 -16.29
C TYR A 263 -3.27 -9.23 -16.39
N SER A 264 -2.89 -8.23 -15.59
CA SER A 264 -3.52 -6.91 -15.58
C SER A 264 -3.42 -6.24 -16.95
N PHE A 265 -2.24 -6.30 -17.58
CA PHE A 265 -2.01 -5.74 -18.91
C PHE A 265 -2.90 -6.41 -19.95
N VAL A 266 -2.91 -7.74 -20.01
CA VAL A 266 -3.74 -8.49 -20.96
C VAL A 266 -5.23 -8.19 -20.73
N VAL A 267 -5.68 -8.21 -19.49
CA VAL A 267 -7.09 -7.96 -19.16
C VAL A 267 -7.49 -6.54 -19.53
N GLN A 268 -6.73 -5.51 -19.09
CA GLN A 268 -7.13 -4.12 -19.30
C GLN A 268 -6.99 -3.66 -20.76
N CYS A 269 -5.95 -4.14 -21.47
CA CYS A 269 -5.70 -3.70 -22.84
C CYS A 269 -6.43 -4.53 -23.89
N PHE A 270 -6.56 -5.85 -23.72
CA PHE A 270 -7.07 -6.74 -24.77
C PHE A 270 -8.47 -7.28 -24.48
N VAL A 271 -8.77 -7.64 -23.22
CA VAL A 271 -10.08 -8.22 -22.85
C VAL A 271 -11.12 -7.13 -22.65
N LEU A 272 -10.82 -6.18 -21.78
CA LEU A 272 -11.75 -5.09 -21.43
C LEU A 272 -11.58 -3.86 -22.33
N ARG A 273 -10.40 -3.70 -22.91
CA ARG A 273 -10.04 -2.58 -23.79
C ARG A 273 -10.23 -1.21 -23.15
N ASP A 274 -9.98 -1.14 -21.85
CA ASP A 274 -10.07 0.11 -21.09
C ASP A 274 -8.88 1.03 -21.36
N LEU A 275 -7.70 0.44 -21.60
CA LEU A 275 -6.45 1.15 -21.86
C LEU A 275 -6.03 0.94 -23.31
N SER A 276 -5.56 2.00 -23.93
CA SER A 276 -5.07 2.00 -25.31
C SER A 276 -3.55 2.11 -25.33
N VAL A 277 -2.86 1.00 -25.64
CA VAL A 277 -1.38 0.93 -25.72
C VAL A 277 -0.75 2.01 -26.64
N ARG A 278 -1.56 2.68 -27.44
CA ARG A 278 -1.09 3.65 -28.46
C ARG A 278 -1.33 5.11 -28.08
N ARG A 279 -2.10 5.39 -27.03
CA ARG A 279 -2.53 6.76 -26.64
C ARG A 279 -2.25 7.12 -25.17
N ASP A 280 -2.09 6.11 -24.33
CA ASP A 280 -1.82 6.23 -22.89
C ASP A 280 -0.43 5.63 -22.58
#